data_7181c298115659c5811a4dfb0f3740ee
#
_entry.id   7181c298115659c5811a4dfb0f3740ee
#
_cell.length_a   1.000
_cell.length_b   1.000
_cell.length_c   1.000
_cell.angle_alpha   90.00
_cell.angle_beta   90.00
_cell.angle_gamma   90.00
#
_symmetry.space_group_name_H-M   'P 1'
#
loop_
_entity.id
_entity.type
_entity.pdbx_description
1 polymer ?
#
loop_
_entity_poly.entity_id
_entity_poly.type
_entity_poly.pdbx_seq_one_letter_code
_entity_poly.pdbx_strand_id
1 'polypeptide(L)'
;MEIHDEAKLLRIFVSSTDKLKHTPLYEALVFAAKRNGIAGATVIKGVMGYGSSSIISTQKFWEFTEKVPVIVEIVDTAEKIDAFIEKILPYFESLP
;
A
#
# COMPACT_ATOMS: atom_id res chain seq x y z
N MET A 1 -8.27 -18.19 -3.64
CA MET A 1 -6.91 -18.33 -3.14
C MET A 1 -6.93 -19.05 -1.80
N GLU A 2 -6.10 -20.05 -1.66
CA GLU A 2 -5.97 -20.77 -0.40
C GLU A 2 -4.51 -20.77 0.06
N ILE A 3 -4.31 -20.50 1.35
CA ILE A 3 -2.99 -20.55 1.97
C ILE A 3 -3.08 -21.54 3.12
N HIS A 4 -2.39 -22.68 2.96
CA HIS A 4 -2.41 -23.75 3.96
C HIS A 4 -1.30 -23.63 5.00
N ASP A 5 -0.27 -22.85 4.69
CA ASP A 5 0.84 -22.58 5.61
C ASP A 5 0.59 -21.28 6.34
N GLU A 6 1.49 -20.94 7.27
CA GLU A 6 1.39 -19.69 7.98
C GLU A 6 1.43 -18.50 7.03
N ALA A 7 0.40 -17.69 7.07
CA ALA A 7 0.29 -16.50 6.23
C ALA A 7 0.82 -15.27 6.97
N LYS A 8 1.37 -14.34 6.19
CA LYS A 8 1.81 -13.04 6.68
C LYS A 8 1.06 -11.95 5.92
N LEU A 9 0.56 -10.98 6.65
CA LEU A 9 -0.14 -9.84 6.09
C LEU A 9 0.76 -8.61 6.18
N LEU A 10 1.03 -8.01 5.03
CA LEU A 10 1.77 -6.74 4.95
C LEU A 10 0.78 -5.62 4.70
N ARG A 11 0.77 -4.62 5.55
CA ARG A 11 -0.01 -3.40 5.36
C ARG A 11 0.90 -2.24 5.07
N ILE A 12 0.65 -1.56 3.96
CA ILE A 12 1.43 -0.41 3.55
C ILE A 12 0.52 0.81 3.55
N PHE A 13 0.86 1.81 4.36
CA PHE A 13 0.06 3.02 4.52
C PHE A 13 0.61 4.10 3.61
N VAL A 14 -0.16 4.52 2.63
CA VAL A 14 0.24 5.53 1.66
C VAL A 14 -0.87 6.55 1.48
N SER A 15 -0.57 7.62 0.77
CA SER A 15 -1.58 8.59 0.35
C SER A 15 -1.99 8.31 -1.10
N SER A 16 -3.23 8.63 -1.43
CA SER A 16 -3.69 8.54 -2.81
C SER A 16 -2.86 9.41 -3.77
N THR A 17 -2.18 10.43 -3.24
CA THR A 17 -1.37 11.34 -4.04
C THR A 17 0.09 10.90 -4.17
N ASP A 18 0.52 9.88 -3.43
CA ASP A 18 1.87 9.34 -3.58
C ASP A 18 2.00 8.68 -4.94
N LYS A 19 3.08 9.00 -5.64
CA LYS A 19 3.33 8.46 -6.98
C LYS A 19 4.72 7.89 -7.10
N LEU A 20 4.83 6.84 -7.90
CA LEU A 20 6.10 6.33 -8.38
C LEU A 20 6.18 6.73 -9.85
N LYS A 21 7.01 7.74 -10.15
CA LYS A 21 7.03 8.39 -11.46
C LYS A 21 5.65 8.99 -11.75
N HIS A 22 4.91 8.45 -12.73
CA HIS A 22 3.58 8.96 -13.10
C HIS A 22 2.44 8.05 -12.64
N THR A 23 2.76 6.95 -11.97
CA THR A 23 1.79 5.97 -11.53
C THR A 23 1.49 6.16 -10.04
N PRO A 24 0.22 6.14 -9.63
CA PRO A 24 -0.08 6.16 -8.19
C PRO A 24 0.66 5.01 -7.49
N LEU A 25 1.26 5.32 -6.34
CA LEU A 25 2.08 4.34 -5.62
C LEU A 25 1.28 3.08 -5.26
N TYR A 26 0.01 3.25 -4.84
CA TYR A 26 -0.81 2.08 -4.49
C TYR A 26 -1.02 1.15 -5.68
N GLU A 27 -1.19 1.70 -6.89
CA GLU A 27 -1.31 0.88 -8.11
C GLU A 27 0.01 0.17 -8.42
N ALA A 28 1.12 0.89 -8.31
CA ALA A 28 2.44 0.30 -8.57
C ALA A 28 2.70 -0.87 -7.64
N LEU A 29 2.28 -0.76 -6.36
CA LEU A 29 2.44 -1.84 -5.39
C LEU A 29 1.59 -3.05 -5.73
N VAL A 30 0.34 -2.85 -6.14
CA VAL A 30 -0.55 -3.96 -6.52
C VAL A 30 -0.03 -4.66 -7.77
N PHE A 31 0.40 -3.91 -8.78
CA PHE A 31 0.96 -4.50 -10.01
C PHE A 31 2.26 -5.26 -9.72
N ALA A 32 3.10 -4.72 -8.83
CA ALA A 32 4.32 -5.41 -8.41
C ALA A 32 4.00 -6.73 -7.70
N ALA A 33 2.98 -6.74 -6.83
CA ALA A 33 2.55 -7.94 -6.15
C ALA A 33 2.11 -9.01 -7.16
N LYS A 34 1.31 -8.61 -8.13
CA LYS A 34 0.84 -9.52 -9.17
C LYS A 34 1.99 -10.09 -10.00
N ARG A 35 2.94 -9.24 -10.42
CA ARG A 35 4.10 -9.68 -11.19
C ARG A 35 5.00 -10.64 -10.43
N ASN A 36 5.03 -10.52 -9.12
CA ASN A 36 5.87 -11.36 -8.27
C ASN A 36 5.14 -12.60 -7.73
N GLY A 37 3.95 -12.88 -8.25
CA GLY A 37 3.23 -14.09 -7.89
C GLY A 37 2.69 -14.11 -6.48
N ILE A 38 2.47 -12.96 -5.87
CA ILE A 38 1.88 -12.84 -4.54
C ILE A 38 0.43 -13.30 -4.58
N ALA A 39 0.01 -14.03 -3.54
CA ALA A 39 -1.31 -14.66 -3.48
C ALA A 39 -2.46 -13.66 -3.48
N GLY A 40 -2.35 -12.54 -2.79
CA GLY A 40 -3.43 -11.57 -2.77
C GLY A 40 -2.97 -10.15 -2.45
N ALA A 41 -3.67 -9.17 -3.02
CA ALA A 41 -3.44 -7.76 -2.74
C ALA A 41 -4.77 -7.02 -2.82
N THR A 42 -5.00 -6.10 -1.88
CA THR A 42 -6.23 -5.33 -1.79
C THR A 42 -5.87 -3.89 -1.44
N VAL A 43 -6.53 -2.94 -2.08
CA VAL A 43 -6.39 -1.52 -1.74
C VAL A 43 -7.63 -1.08 -1.00
N ILE A 44 -7.44 -0.47 0.17
CA ILE A 44 -8.52 0.00 1.01
C ILE A 44 -8.38 1.51 1.18
N LYS A 45 -9.45 2.22 0.88
CA LYS A 45 -9.51 3.66 1.06
C LYS A 45 -9.97 3.97 2.48
N GLY A 46 -9.19 4.73 3.23
CA GLY A 46 -9.57 5.13 4.57
C GLY A 46 -10.64 6.20 4.56
N VAL A 47 -11.48 6.21 5.58
CA VAL A 47 -12.53 7.22 5.71
C VAL A 47 -12.12 8.36 6.63
N MET A 48 -11.12 8.12 7.51
CA MET A 48 -10.61 9.11 8.45
C MET A 48 -9.27 8.60 9.00
N GLY A 49 -8.36 9.49 9.31
CA GLY A 49 -7.10 9.11 9.94
C GLY A 49 -6.14 10.27 10.08
N TYR A 50 -5.04 10.00 10.77
CA TYR A 50 -3.91 10.92 10.83
C TYR A 50 -2.61 10.12 10.87
N GLY A 51 -1.54 10.75 10.43
CA GLY A 51 -0.22 10.13 10.42
C GLY A 51 0.81 11.01 11.10
N SER A 52 2.05 10.93 10.65
CA SER A 52 3.16 11.66 11.24
C SER A 52 2.98 13.17 11.24
N SER A 53 2.13 13.71 10.36
CA SER A 53 1.83 15.15 10.32
C SER A 53 0.85 15.58 11.41
N SER A 54 0.21 14.64 12.10
CA SER A 54 -0.83 14.87 13.11
C SER A 54 -2.07 15.62 12.60
N ILE A 55 -2.23 15.69 11.28
CA ILE A 55 -3.42 16.28 10.66
C ILE A 55 -4.46 15.18 10.48
N ILE A 56 -5.66 15.42 11.02
CA ILE A 56 -6.75 14.47 10.88
C ILE A 56 -7.35 14.63 9.49
N SER A 57 -7.33 13.53 8.71
CA SER A 57 -7.90 13.49 7.38
C SER A 57 -9.29 12.88 7.42
N THR A 58 -10.29 13.64 7.00
CA THR A 58 -11.68 13.18 6.89
C THR A 58 -12.13 13.29 5.44
N GLN A 59 -13.27 12.69 5.13
CA GLN A 59 -13.83 12.80 3.77
C GLN A 59 -14.01 14.25 3.35
N LYS A 60 -14.41 15.10 4.27
CA LYS A 60 -14.58 16.52 4.02
C LYS A 60 -13.26 17.20 3.62
N PHE A 61 -12.18 16.83 4.30
CA PHE A 61 -10.85 17.32 4.00
C PHE A 61 -10.36 16.80 2.64
N TRP A 62 -10.67 15.54 2.32
CA TRP A 62 -10.24 14.94 1.06
C TRP A 62 -10.92 15.59 -0.15
N GLU A 63 -12.16 16.01 -0.01
CA GLU A 63 -12.87 16.74 -1.06
C GLU A 63 -12.12 18.03 -1.40
N PHE A 64 -11.45 18.62 -0.42
CA PHE A 64 -10.67 19.83 -0.61
C PHE A 64 -9.30 19.58 -1.21
N THR A 65 -8.60 18.60 -0.70
CA THR A 65 -7.18 18.37 -1.03
C THR A 65 -6.94 17.21 -1.98
N GLU A 66 -7.97 16.41 -2.23
CA GLU A 66 -7.89 15.16 -3.00
C GLU A 66 -6.95 14.12 -2.38
N LYS A 67 -6.42 14.40 -1.19
CA LYS A 67 -5.50 13.52 -0.50
C LYS A 67 -6.27 12.57 0.41
N VAL A 68 -6.20 11.27 0.10
CA VAL A 68 -6.94 10.23 0.79
C VAL A 68 -5.96 9.22 1.38
N PRO A 69 -6.09 8.83 2.66
CA PRO A 69 -5.28 7.74 3.20
C PRO A 69 -5.68 6.42 2.54
N VAL A 70 -4.68 5.66 2.13
CA VAL A 70 -4.87 4.39 1.42
C VAL A 70 -4.03 3.32 2.10
N ILE A 71 -4.61 2.14 2.28
CA ILE A 71 -3.92 0.98 2.84
C ILE A 71 -3.83 -0.07 1.73
N VAL A 72 -2.61 -0.52 1.44
CA VAL A 72 -2.39 -1.65 0.53
C VAL A 72 -2.12 -2.87 1.38
N GLU A 73 -3.00 -3.86 1.30
CA GLU A 73 -2.86 -5.11 2.05
C GLU A 73 -2.40 -6.21 1.11
N ILE A 74 -1.30 -6.86 1.48
CA ILE A 74 -0.67 -7.89 0.67
C ILE A 74 -0.49 -9.13 1.53
N VAL A 75 -0.98 -10.28 1.05
CA VAL A 75 -0.97 -11.52 1.82
C VAL A 75 -0.36 -12.66 1.02
N ASP A 76 0.52 -13.40 1.68
CA ASP A 76 1.12 -14.63 1.17
C ASP A 76 1.84 -15.30 2.33
N THR A 77 2.63 -16.33 2.05
CA THR A 77 3.49 -16.93 3.05
C THR A 77 4.53 -15.92 3.53
N ALA A 78 5.05 -16.11 4.75
CA ALA A 78 6.05 -15.21 5.31
C ALA A 78 7.26 -15.08 4.40
N GLU A 79 7.72 -16.20 3.82
CA GLU A 79 8.88 -16.21 2.93
C GLU A 79 8.67 -15.31 1.72
N LYS A 80 7.50 -15.42 1.08
CA LYS A 80 7.19 -14.61 -0.10
C LYS A 80 7.00 -13.14 0.25
N ILE A 81 6.38 -12.84 1.38
CA ILE A 81 6.20 -11.45 1.82
C ILE A 81 7.56 -10.81 2.11
N ASP A 82 8.45 -11.51 2.79
CA ASP A 82 9.78 -10.98 3.11
C ASP A 82 10.58 -10.69 1.83
N ALA A 83 10.51 -11.59 0.85
CA ALA A 83 11.15 -11.38 -0.44
C ALA A 83 10.52 -10.19 -1.20
N PHE A 84 9.21 -10.06 -1.12
CA PHE A 84 8.50 -8.96 -1.78
C PHE A 84 8.90 -7.60 -1.18
N ILE A 85 9.01 -7.53 0.14
CA ILE A 85 9.42 -6.30 0.82
C ILE A 85 10.77 -5.81 0.27
N GLU A 86 11.73 -6.71 0.10
CA GLU A 86 13.03 -6.35 -0.47
C GLU A 86 12.90 -5.74 -1.87
N LYS A 87 11.98 -6.25 -2.67
CA LYS A 87 11.78 -5.77 -4.04
C LYS A 87 11.13 -4.40 -4.11
N ILE A 88 10.28 -4.06 -3.15
CA ILE A 88 9.55 -2.78 -3.20
C ILE A 88 10.21 -1.67 -2.40
N LEU A 89 11.22 -1.97 -1.59
CA LEU A 89 11.93 -0.92 -0.83
C LEU A 89 12.37 0.26 -1.72
N PRO A 90 12.93 0.04 -2.93
CA PRO A 90 13.32 1.15 -3.80
C PRO A 90 12.17 2.08 -4.20
N TYR A 91 10.92 1.60 -4.16
CA TYR A 91 9.76 2.42 -4.50
C TYR A 91 9.60 3.60 -3.54
N PHE A 92 10.03 3.43 -2.30
CA PHE A 92 9.87 4.42 -1.25
C PHE A 92 11.04 5.39 -1.15
N GLU A 93 12.18 5.06 -1.72
CA GLU A 93 13.38 5.89 -1.67
C GLU A 93 13.24 7.18 -2.47
N SER A 94 12.36 7.18 -3.49
CA SER A 94 12.12 8.34 -4.34
C SER A 94 11.00 9.25 -3.83
N LEU A 95 10.35 8.89 -2.73
CA LEU A 95 9.27 9.69 -2.16
C LEU A 95 9.84 10.82 -1.31
N PRO A 96 9.23 12.01 -1.36
CA PRO A 96 9.65 13.14 -0.51
C PRO A 96 9.37 12.90 0.96
#